data_4e881bbd0926eb632fdf316be9499a49
#
_entry.id   4e881bbd0926eb632fdf316be9499a49
#
_cell.length_a   1.000
_cell.length_b   1.000
_cell.length_c   1.000
_cell.angle_alpha   90.00
_cell.angle_beta   90.00
_cell.angle_gamma   90.00
#
_symmetry.space_group_name_H-M   'P 1'
#
loop_
_entity.id
_entity.type
_entity.pdbx_description
1 polymer ?
#
loop_
_entity_poly.entity_id
_entity_poly.type
_entity_poly.pdbx_seq_one_letter_code
_entity_poly.pdbx_strand_id
1 'polypeptide(L)'
;MARIMIVDDSTVMRLNLRRILTGVGHVIVAEAQNGKEACTLYEKLKPDLVTMDISMPVMSGVDATKAIVTRFPDANIVMISALNQKKMVYEALKNGARHYIIKPIDRDKVISVLNEVLLTDGFTPTEDIDEIRSESMNRMPKQSFAVENINGTFFVRIKEHFNAEDMDKLNMALQGIKFIKPLKVRMDFGNLEFLDSAFLNQLIVYAKEVIDLGGDYESIAENPDFRRLVDLKEENYLK
;
A
#
# COMPACT_ATOMS: atom_id res chain seq x y z
N MET A 1 24.52 -6.66 12.20
CA MET A 1 23.64 -7.14 13.29
C MET A 1 23.10 -5.92 14.00
N ALA A 2 21.78 -5.70 13.98
CA ALA A 2 21.15 -4.52 14.56
C ALA A 2 20.20 -4.92 15.70
N ARG A 3 19.97 -3.98 16.63
CA ARG A 3 19.05 -4.08 17.77
C ARG A 3 17.71 -3.48 17.34
N ILE A 4 16.69 -4.33 17.18
CA ILE A 4 15.40 -3.91 16.63
C ILE A 4 14.30 -3.97 17.69
N MET A 5 13.43 -2.96 17.73
CA MET A 5 12.18 -2.97 18.46
C MET A 5 11.02 -3.20 17.50
N ILE A 6 10.13 -4.13 17.86
CA ILE A 6 8.91 -4.42 17.07
C ILE A 6 7.70 -3.83 17.79
N VAL A 7 6.89 -3.04 17.08
CA VAL A 7 5.69 -2.39 17.62
C VAL A 7 4.49 -2.70 16.72
N ASP A 8 3.57 -3.51 17.23
CA ASP A 8 2.34 -3.91 16.55
C ASP A 8 1.37 -4.46 17.60
N ASP A 9 0.08 -4.17 17.55
CA ASP A 9 -0.90 -4.67 18.51
C ASP A 9 -1.20 -6.16 18.32
N SER A 10 -1.00 -6.68 17.10
CA SER A 10 -1.16 -8.08 16.76
C SER A 10 0.02 -8.95 17.21
N THR A 11 -0.22 -9.87 18.14
CA THR A 11 0.78 -10.86 18.56
C THR A 11 1.29 -11.72 17.40
N VAL A 12 0.40 -12.08 16.45
CA VAL A 12 0.78 -12.87 15.26
C VAL A 12 1.77 -12.08 14.39
N MET A 13 1.54 -10.78 14.23
CA MET A 13 2.40 -9.92 13.44
C MET A 13 3.77 -9.77 14.11
N ARG A 14 3.82 -9.52 15.41
CA ARG A 14 5.09 -9.45 16.14
C ARG A 14 5.89 -10.74 16.04
N LEU A 15 5.24 -11.90 16.19
CA LEU A 15 5.89 -13.20 16.01
C LEU A 15 6.45 -13.41 14.60
N ASN A 16 5.70 -13.00 13.58
CA ASN A 16 6.15 -13.09 12.18
C ASN A 16 7.38 -12.21 11.94
N LEU A 17 7.32 -10.94 12.33
CA LEU A 17 8.46 -10.03 12.23
C LEU A 17 9.67 -10.52 13.01
N ARG A 18 9.47 -10.97 14.24
CA ARG A 18 10.54 -11.56 15.05
C ARG A 18 11.23 -12.70 14.30
N ARG A 19 10.46 -13.64 13.73
CA ARG A 19 11.00 -14.78 12.98
C ARG A 19 11.80 -14.33 11.76
N ILE A 20 11.29 -13.37 11.00
CA ILE A 20 11.97 -12.81 9.82
C ILE A 20 13.31 -12.19 10.24
N LEU A 21 13.28 -11.30 11.24
CA LEU A 21 14.41 -10.48 11.63
C LEU A 21 15.52 -11.26 12.36
N THR A 22 15.12 -12.19 13.24
CA THR A 22 16.10 -13.08 13.90
C THR A 22 16.71 -14.07 12.90
N GLY A 23 15.95 -14.51 11.90
CA GLY A 23 16.43 -15.40 10.83
C GLY A 23 17.52 -14.80 9.95
N VAL A 24 17.69 -13.48 9.95
CA VAL A 24 18.78 -12.75 9.23
C VAL A 24 19.81 -12.14 10.19
N GLY A 25 19.81 -12.55 11.47
CA GLY A 25 20.85 -12.22 12.43
C GLY A 25 20.63 -10.90 13.20
N HIS A 26 19.44 -10.28 13.15
CA HIS A 26 19.13 -9.15 14.02
C HIS A 26 18.69 -9.59 15.41
N VAL A 27 18.83 -8.70 16.40
CA VAL A 27 18.40 -8.93 17.79
C VAL A 27 17.14 -8.13 18.09
N ILE A 28 16.08 -8.81 18.53
CA ILE A 28 14.88 -8.12 19.02
C ILE A 28 15.07 -7.75 20.49
N VAL A 29 15.24 -6.45 20.73
CA VAL A 29 15.51 -5.92 22.07
C VAL A 29 14.25 -5.58 22.85
N ALA A 30 13.12 -5.36 22.15
CA ALA A 30 11.82 -5.14 22.77
C ALA A 30 10.67 -5.42 21.80
N GLU A 31 9.50 -5.68 22.38
CA GLU A 31 8.20 -5.65 21.70
C GLU A 31 7.26 -4.71 22.45
N ALA A 32 6.43 -3.97 21.71
CA ALA A 32 5.38 -3.12 22.25
C ALA A 32 4.06 -3.38 21.53
N GLN A 33 2.94 -3.17 22.21
CA GLN A 33 1.59 -3.41 21.69
C GLN A 33 0.85 -2.11 21.33
N ASN A 34 1.44 -0.95 21.64
CA ASN A 34 0.88 0.36 21.35
C ASN A 34 1.98 1.43 21.36
N GLY A 35 1.66 2.61 20.82
CA GLY A 35 2.60 3.71 20.71
C GLY A 35 3.12 4.24 22.04
N LYS A 36 2.33 4.18 23.13
CA LYS A 36 2.77 4.66 24.45
C LYS A 36 3.86 3.76 25.04
N GLU A 37 3.69 2.44 24.91
CA GLU A 37 4.74 1.48 25.29
C GLU A 37 5.99 1.67 24.44
N ALA A 38 5.81 1.86 23.11
CA ALA A 38 6.91 2.10 22.19
C ALA A 38 7.75 3.31 22.60
N CYS A 39 7.15 4.45 22.92
CA CYS A 39 7.86 5.64 23.40
C CYS A 39 8.67 5.35 24.67
N THR A 40 8.07 4.65 25.64
CA THR A 40 8.73 4.32 26.91
C THR A 40 9.92 3.39 26.71
N LEU A 41 9.76 2.36 25.88
CA LEU A 41 10.81 1.38 25.59
C LEU A 41 11.91 1.97 24.72
N TYR A 42 11.58 2.85 23.77
CA TYR A 42 12.56 3.54 22.95
C TYR A 42 13.52 4.38 23.79
N GLU A 43 12.99 5.16 24.73
CA GLU A 43 13.81 6.00 25.62
C GLU A 43 14.82 5.20 26.44
N LYS A 44 14.41 4.02 26.93
CA LYS A 44 15.23 3.14 27.74
C LYS A 44 16.28 2.37 26.95
N LEU A 45 15.90 1.87 25.77
CA LEU A 45 16.68 0.87 25.05
C LEU A 45 17.44 1.45 23.87
N LYS A 46 16.95 2.57 23.29
CA LYS A 46 17.50 3.22 22.09
C LYS A 46 17.89 2.17 21.04
N PRO A 47 16.90 1.48 20.46
CA PRO A 47 17.14 0.48 19.43
C PRO A 47 17.73 1.14 18.19
N ASP A 48 18.46 0.37 17.38
CA ASP A 48 19.03 0.85 16.12
C ASP A 48 17.94 1.08 15.07
N LEU A 49 16.82 0.35 15.17
CA LEU A 49 15.66 0.48 14.30
C LEU A 49 14.37 0.04 15.01
N VAL A 50 13.26 0.69 14.62
CA VAL A 50 11.91 0.35 15.06
C VAL A 50 11.05 -0.01 13.87
N THR A 51 10.37 -1.15 13.91
CA THR A 51 9.21 -1.40 13.05
C THR A 51 7.95 -0.98 13.78
N MET A 52 7.10 -0.12 13.16
CA MET A 52 5.98 0.52 13.82
C MET A 52 4.69 0.34 13.03
N ASP A 53 3.72 -0.37 13.58
CA ASP A 53 2.37 -0.40 13.00
C ASP A 53 1.69 0.97 13.15
N ILE A 54 0.85 1.31 12.18
CA ILE A 54 0.13 2.59 12.16
C ILE A 54 -1.06 2.59 13.11
N SER A 55 -1.89 1.55 13.03
CA SER A 55 -3.19 1.50 13.72
C SER A 55 -3.14 0.64 14.97
N MET A 56 -2.88 1.27 16.09
CA MET A 56 -2.82 0.61 17.38
C MET A 56 -3.73 1.28 18.41
N PRO A 57 -4.19 0.55 19.45
CA PRO A 57 -4.94 1.14 20.55
C PRO A 57 -4.06 2.07 21.40
N VAL A 58 -4.69 2.91 22.21
CA VAL A 58 -4.07 3.83 23.19
C VAL A 58 -3.32 4.99 22.50
N MET A 59 -2.38 4.70 21.60
CA MET A 59 -1.59 5.68 20.85
C MET A 59 -1.22 5.10 19.49
N SER A 60 -1.53 5.83 18.44
CA SER A 60 -1.22 5.43 17.06
C SER A 60 0.29 5.40 16.81
N GLY A 61 0.71 4.62 15.79
CA GLY A 61 2.11 4.62 15.37
C GLY A 61 2.57 5.96 14.79
N VAL A 62 1.67 6.73 14.17
CA VAL A 62 1.98 8.07 13.67
C VAL A 62 2.31 9.03 14.82
N ASP A 63 1.49 9.02 15.87
CA ASP A 63 1.72 9.85 17.07
C ASP A 63 2.97 9.41 17.82
N ALA A 64 3.21 8.09 17.94
CA ALA A 64 4.40 7.54 18.54
C ALA A 64 5.66 7.94 17.76
N THR A 65 5.64 7.85 16.43
CA THR A 65 6.73 8.30 15.56
C THR A 65 7.05 9.77 15.79
N LYS A 66 6.03 10.63 15.77
CA LYS A 66 6.21 12.06 16.08
C LYS A 66 6.83 12.30 17.44
N ALA A 67 6.34 11.62 18.48
CA ALA A 67 6.84 11.77 19.86
C ALA A 67 8.29 11.30 19.98
N ILE A 68 8.64 10.17 19.37
CA ILE A 68 10.01 9.62 19.40
C ILE A 68 10.95 10.54 18.63
N VAL A 69 10.65 10.89 17.38
CA VAL A 69 11.53 11.70 16.52
C VAL A 69 11.72 13.11 17.08
N THR A 70 10.70 13.71 17.71
CA THR A 70 10.85 15.02 18.36
C THR A 70 11.92 15.00 19.47
N ARG A 71 12.07 13.89 20.19
CA ARG A 71 13.06 13.73 21.26
C ARG A 71 14.36 13.09 20.80
N PHE A 72 14.30 12.29 19.77
CA PHE A 72 15.40 11.53 19.18
C PHE A 72 15.37 11.67 17.66
N PRO A 73 15.90 12.79 17.09
CA PRO A 73 15.81 13.08 15.65
C PRO A 73 16.46 12.02 14.75
N ASP A 74 17.43 11.28 15.26
CA ASP A 74 18.14 10.21 14.53
C ASP A 74 17.46 8.85 14.62
N ALA A 75 16.24 8.78 15.16
CA ALA A 75 15.50 7.53 15.28
C ALA A 75 15.18 6.92 13.91
N ASN A 76 15.59 5.68 13.70
CA ASN A 76 15.24 4.91 12.52
C ASN A 76 13.92 4.21 12.74
N ILE A 77 12.84 4.74 12.16
CA ILE A 77 11.49 4.17 12.27
C ILE A 77 10.99 3.79 10.88
N VAL A 78 10.64 2.52 10.71
CA VAL A 78 10.00 1.97 9.51
C VAL A 78 8.54 1.68 9.84
N MET A 79 7.63 2.36 9.14
CA MET A 79 6.19 2.17 9.32
C MET A 79 5.73 0.86 8.67
N ILE A 80 4.78 0.18 9.30
CA ILE A 80 4.09 -0.97 8.71
C ILE A 80 2.61 -0.64 8.63
N SER A 81 2.00 -0.70 7.45
CA SER A 81 0.64 -0.19 7.24
C SER A 81 -0.21 -1.10 6.37
N ALA A 82 -1.53 -1.02 6.52
CA ALA A 82 -2.45 -1.59 5.55
C ALA A 82 -2.50 -0.72 4.27
N LEU A 83 -2.89 -1.34 3.14
CA LEU A 83 -2.92 -0.70 1.81
C LEU A 83 -3.78 0.58 1.75
N ASN A 84 -4.83 0.66 2.57
CA ASN A 84 -5.78 1.78 2.61
C ASN A 84 -5.31 2.96 3.49
N GLN A 85 -4.12 2.92 4.06
CA GLN A 85 -3.62 3.91 5.03
C GLN A 85 -2.63 4.92 4.43
N LYS A 86 -2.63 5.15 3.13
CA LYS A 86 -1.67 6.03 2.41
C LYS A 86 -1.53 7.42 3.05
N LYS A 87 -2.63 8.04 3.49
CA LYS A 87 -2.60 9.35 4.15
C LYS A 87 -1.83 9.31 5.47
N MET A 88 -2.03 8.26 6.27
CA MET A 88 -1.34 8.08 7.56
C MET A 88 0.16 7.76 7.35
N VAL A 89 0.50 7.00 6.32
CA VAL A 89 1.90 6.76 5.92
C VAL A 89 2.58 8.09 5.58
N TYR A 90 1.94 8.92 4.77
CA TYR A 90 2.48 10.24 4.42
C TYR A 90 2.69 11.12 5.67
N GLU A 91 1.72 11.15 6.60
CA GLU A 91 1.87 11.87 7.87
C GLU A 91 3.02 11.33 8.72
N ALA A 92 3.20 10.00 8.77
CA ALA A 92 4.30 9.38 9.50
C ALA A 92 5.67 9.75 8.90
N LEU A 93 5.81 9.73 7.56
CA LEU A 93 7.03 10.16 6.88
C LEU A 93 7.33 11.64 7.14
N LYS A 94 6.31 12.52 7.07
CA LYS A 94 6.44 13.94 7.44
C LYS A 94 6.85 14.13 8.90
N ASN A 95 6.47 13.23 9.79
CA ASN A 95 6.85 13.24 11.21
C ASN A 95 8.21 12.58 11.48
N GLY A 96 8.95 12.18 10.43
CA GLY A 96 10.32 11.69 10.52
C GLY A 96 10.47 10.17 10.46
N ALA A 97 9.45 9.41 10.07
CA ALA A 97 9.65 8.00 9.72
C ALA A 97 10.61 7.91 8.51
N ARG A 98 11.52 6.92 8.52
CA ARG A 98 12.54 6.77 7.48
C ARG A 98 12.03 6.03 6.26
N HIS A 99 11.12 5.06 6.47
CA HIS A 99 10.57 4.25 5.40
C HIS A 99 9.22 3.64 5.80
N TYR A 100 8.56 2.94 4.87
CA TYR A 100 7.33 2.21 5.15
C TYR A 100 7.27 0.87 4.39
N ILE A 101 6.48 -0.07 4.94
CA ILE A 101 6.17 -1.37 4.36
C ILE A 101 4.65 -1.54 4.36
N ILE A 102 4.07 -1.92 3.22
CA ILE A 102 2.64 -2.18 3.09
C ILE A 102 2.36 -3.66 3.38
N LYS A 103 1.37 -3.93 4.24
CA LYS A 103 0.84 -5.30 4.49
C LYS A 103 0.09 -5.82 3.24
N PRO A 104 0.21 -7.10 2.84
CA PRO A 104 0.84 -8.19 3.58
C PRO A 104 2.37 -8.10 3.57
N ILE A 105 2.99 -8.54 4.68
CA ILE A 105 4.43 -8.47 4.85
C ILE A 105 5.10 -9.61 4.06
N ASP A 106 5.92 -9.22 3.09
CA ASP A 106 6.85 -10.10 2.40
C ASP A 106 8.23 -10.09 3.10
N ARG A 107 8.83 -11.28 3.27
CA ARG A 107 10.10 -11.44 3.97
C ARG A 107 11.24 -10.65 3.31
N ASP A 108 11.36 -10.77 1.99
CA ASP A 108 12.50 -10.19 1.27
C ASP A 108 12.37 -8.65 1.21
N LYS A 109 11.13 -8.16 1.11
CA LYS A 109 10.84 -6.73 1.19
C LYS A 109 11.16 -6.14 2.58
N VAL A 110 10.82 -6.85 3.66
CA VAL A 110 11.18 -6.42 5.01
C VAL A 110 12.70 -6.31 5.14
N ILE A 111 13.44 -7.34 4.74
CA ILE A 111 14.90 -7.37 4.82
C ILE A 111 15.53 -6.25 3.98
N SER A 112 15.05 -6.04 2.75
CA SER A 112 15.55 -4.99 1.86
C SER A 112 15.39 -3.60 2.47
N VAL A 113 14.18 -3.26 2.92
CA VAL A 113 13.87 -1.94 3.51
C VAL A 113 14.67 -1.70 4.79
N LEU A 114 14.78 -2.70 5.67
CA LEU A 114 15.54 -2.53 6.91
C LEU A 114 17.03 -2.35 6.64
N ASN A 115 17.59 -3.08 5.70
CA ASN A 115 18.99 -2.91 5.30
C ASN A 115 19.24 -1.52 4.71
N GLU A 116 18.34 -1.02 3.88
CA GLU A 116 18.41 0.33 3.32
C GLU A 116 18.47 1.38 4.43
N VAL A 117 17.55 1.32 5.40
CA VAL A 117 17.50 2.27 6.52
C VAL A 117 18.72 2.15 7.44
N LEU A 118 19.24 0.93 7.68
CA LEU A 118 20.38 0.71 8.57
C LEU A 118 21.74 1.07 7.93
N LEU A 119 21.84 1.09 6.59
CA LEU A 119 23.07 1.39 5.88
C LEU A 119 23.23 2.88 5.54
N THR A 120 22.15 3.65 5.60
CA THR A 120 22.15 5.10 5.33
C THR A 120 22.40 5.88 6.62
N ASP A 121 23.67 6.12 6.96
CA ASP A 121 24.05 7.12 7.95
C ASP A 121 23.66 8.52 7.42
N GLY A 122 22.61 9.11 7.98
CA GLY A 122 22.27 10.52 7.74
C GLY A 122 21.31 10.83 6.60
N PHE A 123 20.28 10.03 6.37
CA PHE A 123 19.16 10.45 5.48
C PHE A 123 18.38 11.60 6.11
N THR A 124 18.61 12.81 5.64
CA THR A 124 17.73 13.96 5.86
C THR A 124 16.62 13.96 4.78
N PRO A 125 15.33 14.00 5.14
CA PRO A 125 14.23 13.99 4.16
C PRO A 125 14.04 15.37 3.54
N THR A 126 15.03 15.92 2.85
CA THR A 126 14.96 17.32 2.39
C THR A 126 14.99 17.55 0.88
N GLU A 127 15.20 16.55 0.03
CA GLU A 127 15.13 16.83 -1.42
C GLU A 127 14.41 15.76 -2.29
N ASP A 128 14.09 14.58 -1.78
CA ASP A 128 13.63 13.47 -2.61
C ASP A 128 12.17 13.03 -2.41
N ILE A 129 11.31 13.87 -1.82
CA ILE A 129 9.87 13.51 -1.73
C ILE A 129 9.27 13.36 -3.13
N ASP A 130 9.74 14.11 -4.11
CA ASP A 130 9.31 14.00 -5.51
C ASP A 130 10.10 12.91 -6.28
N GLU A 131 11.37 12.64 -5.96
CA GLU A 131 12.14 11.52 -6.52
C GLU A 131 11.78 10.19 -5.87
N ILE A 132 11.56 10.12 -4.56
CA ILE A 132 10.99 8.94 -3.86
C ILE A 132 9.58 8.65 -4.38
N ARG A 133 8.81 9.69 -4.76
CA ARG A 133 7.55 9.53 -5.48
C ARG A 133 7.76 8.91 -6.87
N SER A 134 8.85 9.22 -7.55
CA SER A 134 9.17 8.67 -8.88
C SER A 134 9.96 7.35 -8.81
N GLU A 135 10.88 7.14 -7.88
CA GLU A 135 11.69 5.92 -7.77
C GLU A 135 11.01 4.80 -6.97
N SER A 136 10.24 5.11 -5.92
CA SER A 136 9.40 4.11 -5.27
C SER A 136 8.20 3.70 -6.14
N MET A 137 7.75 4.58 -7.05
CA MET A 137 6.86 4.20 -8.14
C MET A 137 7.56 3.30 -9.19
N ASN A 138 8.88 3.41 -9.37
CA ASN A 138 9.63 2.60 -10.35
C ASN A 138 10.20 1.28 -9.78
N ARG A 139 10.29 1.11 -8.45
CA ARG A 139 10.77 -0.12 -7.79
C ARG A 139 9.67 -0.96 -7.14
N MET A 140 8.42 -0.47 -7.06
CA MET A 140 7.29 -1.37 -6.86
C MET A 140 7.23 -2.30 -8.08
N PRO A 141 6.92 -3.61 -7.91
CA PRO A 141 6.48 -4.41 -9.05
C PRO A 141 5.40 -3.55 -9.71
N LYS A 142 5.61 -3.19 -11.00
CA LYS A 142 4.75 -2.28 -11.74
C LYS A 142 3.31 -2.74 -11.51
N GLN A 143 2.60 -2.09 -10.57
CA GLN A 143 1.20 -2.40 -10.39
C GLN A 143 0.55 -2.11 -11.73
N SER A 144 0.14 -3.15 -12.39
CA SER A 144 -0.48 -3.09 -13.72
C SER A 144 -1.89 -2.50 -13.66
N PHE A 145 -2.39 -2.19 -12.45
CA PHE A 145 -3.64 -1.47 -12.25
C PHE A 145 -3.57 -0.54 -11.03
N ALA A 146 -4.48 0.44 -10.98
CA ALA A 146 -4.69 1.31 -9.82
C ALA A 146 -6.19 1.52 -9.60
N VAL A 147 -6.62 1.59 -8.33
CA VAL A 147 -8.01 1.94 -7.96
C VAL A 147 -7.96 3.17 -7.07
N GLU A 148 -8.55 4.26 -7.54
CA GLU A 148 -8.56 5.56 -6.84
C GLU A 148 -9.99 6.04 -6.66
N ASN A 149 -10.33 6.59 -5.50
CA ASN A 149 -11.62 7.26 -5.30
C ASN A 149 -11.42 8.78 -5.39
N ILE A 150 -12.03 9.39 -6.39
CA ILE A 150 -12.01 10.84 -6.59
C ILE A 150 -13.45 11.34 -6.52
N ASN A 151 -13.77 12.07 -5.46
CA ASN A 151 -15.10 12.66 -5.23
C ASN A 151 -16.27 11.66 -5.36
N GLY A 152 -16.12 10.45 -4.85
CA GLY A 152 -17.14 9.40 -4.88
C GLY A 152 -17.21 8.60 -6.18
N THR A 153 -16.32 8.86 -7.14
CA THR A 153 -16.14 8.05 -8.35
C THR A 153 -14.87 7.21 -8.24
N PHE A 154 -14.98 5.91 -8.45
CA PHE A 154 -13.86 4.98 -8.47
C PHE A 154 -13.25 4.92 -9.86
N PHE A 155 -12.02 5.42 -9.98
CA PHE A 155 -11.21 5.31 -11.19
C PHE A 155 -10.36 4.04 -11.08
N VAL A 156 -10.60 3.11 -11.99
CA VAL A 156 -9.86 1.84 -12.10
C VAL A 156 -8.99 1.92 -13.34
N ARG A 157 -7.70 2.17 -13.17
CA ARG A 157 -6.77 2.33 -14.28
C ARG A 157 -6.01 1.02 -14.51
N ILE A 158 -6.15 0.45 -15.71
CA ILE A 158 -5.43 -0.75 -16.17
C ILE A 158 -4.23 -0.29 -17.00
N LYS A 159 -3.03 -0.82 -16.68
CA LYS A 159 -1.79 -0.46 -17.38
C LYS A 159 -1.30 -1.62 -18.25
N GLU A 160 -0.36 -1.31 -19.12
CA GLU A 160 0.42 -2.34 -19.84
C GLU A 160 1.01 -3.36 -18.86
N HIS A 161 1.09 -4.63 -19.29
CA HIS A 161 1.58 -5.77 -18.46
C HIS A 161 0.59 -6.31 -17.41
N PHE A 162 -0.70 -6.00 -17.51
CA PHE A 162 -1.74 -6.59 -16.68
C PHE A 162 -1.80 -8.12 -16.90
N ASN A 163 -1.75 -8.90 -15.82
CA ASN A 163 -1.63 -10.35 -15.86
C ASN A 163 -2.66 -11.05 -14.94
N ALA A 164 -2.64 -12.40 -14.89
CA ALA A 164 -3.60 -13.19 -14.12
C ALA A 164 -3.55 -12.90 -12.61
N GLU A 165 -2.37 -12.73 -12.04
CA GLU A 165 -2.20 -12.41 -10.61
C GLU A 165 -2.78 -11.03 -10.26
N ASP A 166 -2.62 -10.07 -11.20
CA ASP A 166 -3.19 -8.73 -11.06
C ASP A 166 -4.71 -8.75 -11.17
N MET A 167 -5.27 -9.65 -11.98
CA MET A 167 -6.73 -9.83 -12.08
C MET A 167 -7.36 -10.29 -10.78
N ASP A 168 -6.73 -11.21 -10.05
CA ASP A 168 -7.22 -11.67 -8.74
C ASP A 168 -7.20 -10.52 -7.72
N LYS A 169 -6.13 -9.73 -7.69
CA LYS A 169 -6.01 -8.55 -6.83
C LYS A 169 -7.04 -7.47 -7.18
N LEU A 170 -7.24 -7.23 -8.48
CA LEU A 170 -8.24 -6.30 -8.98
C LEU A 170 -9.65 -6.74 -8.60
N ASN A 171 -9.98 -8.03 -8.78
CA ASN A 171 -11.28 -8.59 -8.40
C ASN A 171 -11.56 -8.38 -6.90
N MET A 172 -10.59 -8.62 -6.02
CA MET A 172 -10.74 -8.35 -4.59
C MET A 172 -11.05 -6.87 -4.31
N ALA A 173 -10.34 -5.95 -4.98
CA ALA A 173 -10.58 -4.51 -4.83
C ALA A 173 -11.97 -4.12 -5.33
N LEU A 174 -12.39 -4.63 -6.49
CA LEU A 174 -13.69 -4.35 -7.10
C LEU A 174 -14.86 -4.90 -6.28
N GLN A 175 -14.72 -6.09 -5.67
CA GLN A 175 -15.74 -6.62 -4.76
C GLN A 175 -15.94 -5.73 -3.54
N GLY A 176 -14.88 -5.13 -3.01
CA GLY A 176 -14.95 -4.22 -1.86
C GLY A 176 -15.73 -2.94 -2.12
N ILE A 177 -15.73 -2.42 -3.36
CA ILE A 177 -16.40 -1.15 -3.67
C ILE A 177 -17.88 -1.31 -4.06
N LYS A 178 -18.36 -2.52 -4.35
CA LYS A 178 -19.78 -2.77 -4.74
C LYS A 178 -20.81 -2.33 -3.70
N PHE A 179 -20.42 -2.28 -2.43
CA PHE A 179 -21.31 -1.89 -1.32
C PHE A 179 -21.42 -0.37 -1.11
N ILE A 180 -20.66 0.43 -1.85
CA ILE A 180 -20.63 1.88 -1.71
C ILE A 180 -21.73 2.50 -2.60
N LYS A 181 -22.56 3.36 -2.04
CA LYS A 181 -23.64 4.04 -2.79
C LYS A 181 -23.51 5.57 -2.68
N PRO A 182 -23.71 6.31 -3.79
CA PRO A 182 -23.90 5.82 -5.16
C PRO A 182 -22.62 5.20 -5.74
N LEU A 183 -22.76 4.05 -6.38
CA LEU A 183 -21.63 3.37 -7.02
C LEU A 183 -21.36 4.01 -8.39
N LYS A 184 -20.19 4.65 -8.53
CA LYS A 184 -19.73 5.23 -9.80
C LYS A 184 -18.35 4.67 -10.12
N VAL A 185 -18.20 4.01 -11.27
CA VAL A 185 -16.95 3.37 -11.69
C VAL A 185 -16.55 3.88 -13.06
N ARG A 186 -15.30 4.29 -13.18
CA ARG A 186 -14.64 4.65 -14.45
C ARG A 186 -13.47 3.71 -14.67
N MET A 187 -13.59 2.85 -15.67
CA MET A 187 -12.53 1.90 -16.04
C MET A 187 -11.67 2.54 -17.13
N ASP A 188 -10.43 2.89 -16.79
CA ASP A 188 -9.50 3.57 -17.68
C ASP A 188 -8.44 2.56 -18.17
N PHE A 189 -8.45 2.29 -19.46
CA PHE A 189 -7.52 1.39 -20.14
C PHE A 189 -6.36 2.14 -20.82
N GLY A 190 -6.37 3.49 -20.76
CA GLY A 190 -5.34 4.31 -21.40
C GLY A 190 -5.12 3.93 -22.87
N ASN A 191 -3.87 3.69 -23.22
CA ASN A 191 -3.45 3.35 -24.59
C ASN A 191 -3.23 1.84 -24.78
N LEU A 192 -3.92 0.99 -24.01
CA LEU A 192 -3.84 -0.47 -24.18
C LEU A 192 -4.26 -0.87 -25.59
N GLU A 193 -3.42 -1.68 -26.26
CA GLU A 193 -3.71 -2.25 -27.57
C GLU A 193 -4.34 -3.64 -27.48
N PHE A 194 -4.03 -4.35 -26.38
CA PHE A 194 -4.49 -5.72 -26.19
C PHE A 194 -4.70 -6.01 -24.71
N LEU A 195 -5.75 -6.79 -24.43
CA LEU A 195 -5.99 -7.43 -23.15
C LEU A 195 -6.44 -8.87 -23.41
N ASP A 196 -5.98 -9.82 -22.57
CA ASP A 196 -6.42 -11.21 -22.68
C ASP A 196 -7.94 -11.31 -22.63
N SER A 197 -8.53 -12.14 -23.50
CA SER A 197 -9.98 -12.27 -23.64
C SER A 197 -10.67 -12.77 -22.36
N ALA A 198 -9.99 -13.60 -21.53
CA ALA A 198 -10.53 -14.05 -20.26
C ALA A 198 -10.62 -12.89 -19.26
N PHE A 199 -9.61 -12.02 -19.22
CA PHE A 199 -9.61 -10.83 -18.36
C PHE A 199 -10.65 -9.81 -18.82
N LEU A 200 -10.73 -9.58 -20.14
CA LEU A 200 -11.74 -8.70 -20.71
C LEU A 200 -13.16 -9.17 -20.35
N ASN A 201 -13.45 -10.46 -20.48
CA ASN A 201 -14.76 -11.01 -20.11
C ASN A 201 -15.06 -10.82 -18.60
N GLN A 202 -14.10 -10.98 -17.72
CA GLN A 202 -14.31 -10.74 -16.28
C GLN A 202 -14.62 -9.26 -16.00
N LEU A 203 -13.94 -8.33 -16.65
CA LEU A 203 -14.20 -6.90 -16.51
C LEU A 203 -15.58 -6.51 -17.07
N ILE A 204 -16.01 -7.12 -18.17
CA ILE A 204 -17.36 -6.95 -18.72
C ILE A 204 -18.43 -7.48 -17.74
N VAL A 205 -18.21 -8.64 -17.14
CA VAL A 205 -19.11 -9.18 -16.10
C VAL A 205 -19.22 -8.21 -14.93
N TYR A 206 -18.09 -7.68 -14.46
CA TYR A 206 -18.09 -6.68 -13.39
C TYR A 206 -18.84 -5.41 -13.76
N ALA A 207 -18.64 -4.90 -14.98
CA ALA A 207 -19.35 -3.73 -15.47
C ALA A 207 -20.87 -3.91 -15.49
N LYS A 208 -21.34 -5.10 -15.92
CA LYS A 208 -22.77 -5.47 -15.87
C LYS A 208 -23.29 -5.50 -14.43
N GLU A 209 -22.54 -6.09 -13.49
CA GLU A 209 -22.91 -6.11 -12.07
C GLU A 209 -23.04 -4.68 -11.51
N VAL A 210 -22.16 -3.74 -11.88
CA VAL A 210 -22.26 -2.32 -11.47
C VAL A 210 -23.57 -1.72 -11.96
N ILE A 211 -23.92 -1.95 -13.22
CA ILE A 211 -25.16 -1.45 -13.84
C ILE A 211 -26.40 -2.08 -13.17
N ASP A 212 -26.39 -3.39 -12.94
CA ASP A 212 -27.50 -4.12 -12.29
C ASP A 212 -27.74 -3.66 -10.85
N LEU A 213 -26.70 -3.21 -10.16
CA LEU A 213 -26.79 -2.59 -8.83
C LEU A 213 -27.29 -1.13 -8.86
N GLY A 214 -27.64 -0.62 -10.05
CA GLY A 214 -28.06 0.78 -10.24
C GLY A 214 -26.89 1.78 -10.17
N GLY A 215 -25.67 1.31 -10.37
CA GLY A 215 -24.47 2.13 -10.44
C GLY A 215 -24.26 2.76 -11.82
N ASP A 216 -23.34 3.71 -11.88
CA ASP A 216 -22.90 4.38 -13.09
C ASP A 216 -21.53 3.82 -13.51
N TYR A 217 -21.43 3.24 -14.69
CA TYR A 217 -20.22 2.66 -15.25
C TYR A 217 -19.85 3.32 -16.58
N GLU A 218 -18.56 3.62 -16.75
CA GLU A 218 -17.99 4.12 -17.99
C GLU A 218 -16.62 3.50 -18.23
N SER A 219 -16.36 3.11 -19.48
CA SER A 219 -15.04 2.70 -19.97
C SER A 219 -14.37 3.84 -20.72
N ILE A 220 -13.06 4.00 -20.51
CA ILE A 220 -12.22 5.00 -21.17
C ILE A 220 -11.05 4.26 -21.81
N ALA A 221 -10.90 4.39 -23.14
CA ALA A 221 -9.76 3.85 -23.87
C ALA A 221 -9.35 4.84 -24.97
N GLU A 222 -8.04 5.05 -25.13
CA GLU A 222 -7.50 5.92 -26.18
C GLU A 222 -7.48 5.22 -27.54
N ASN A 223 -7.18 3.91 -27.55
CA ASN A 223 -7.19 3.10 -28.77
C ASN A 223 -8.63 2.87 -29.26
N PRO A 224 -8.98 3.30 -30.50
CA PRO A 224 -10.36 3.20 -31.01
C PRO A 224 -10.87 1.77 -31.17
N ASP A 225 -9.99 0.82 -31.54
CA ASP A 225 -10.37 -0.58 -31.73
C ASP A 225 -10.58 -1.26 -30.37
N PHE A 226 -9.74 -0.96 -29.39
CA PHE A 226 -9.92 -1.46 -28.03
C PHE A 226 -11.16 -0.82 -27.36
N ARG A 227 -11.43 0.47 -27.62
CA ARG A 227 -12.63 1.16 -27.14
C ARG A 227 -13.91 0.45 -27.55
N ARG A 228 -14.01 -0.03 -28.78
CA ARG A 228 -15.17 -0.80 -29.27
C ARG A 228 -15.38 -2.11 -28.53
N LEU A 229 -14.32 -2.72 -28.05
CA LEU A 229 -14.39 -3.98 -27.28
C LEU A 229 -14.88 -3.77 -25.84
N VAL A 230 -14.60 -2.63 -25.24
CA VAL A 230 -14.90 -2.34 -23.82
C VAL A 230 -16.12 -1.44 -23.64
N ASP A 231 -16.63 -0.82 -24.70
CA ASP A 231 -17.81 0.05 -24.64
C ASP A 231 -19.10 -0.78 -24.61
N LEU A 232 -19.66 -0.96 -23.42
CA LEU A 232 -20.91 -1.69 -23.20
C LEU A 232 -22.16 -0.95 -23.64
N LYS A 233 -22.05 0.32 -24.08
CA LYS A 233 -23.16 1.14 -24.57
C LYS A 233 -23.49 0.88 -26.04
N GLU A 234 -22.59 0.27 -26.80
CA GLU A 234 -22.90 -0.15 -28.15
C GLU A 234 -23.65 -1.50 -28.12
N GLU A 235 -24.85 -1.50 -28.66
CA GLU A 235 -26.00 -2.42 -28.64
C GLU A 235 -25.77 -3.95 -28.75
N ASN A 236 -24.55 -4.45 -28.75
CA ASN A 236 -24.25 -5.86 -29.04
C ASN A 236 -24.19 -6.82 -27.86
N TYR A 237 -24.32 -6.32 -26.61
CA TYR A 237 -24.23 -7.15 -25.41
C TYR A 237 -25.48 -7.12 -24.51
N LEU A 238 -26.58 -6.47 -24.98
CA LEU A 238 -27.88 -6.40 -24.27
C LEU A 238 -28.93 -7.32 -24.92
N LYS A 239 -28.53 -8.45 -25.51
CA LYS A 239 -29.47 -9.51 -25.94
C LYS A 239 -29.21 -10.80 -25.19
#